data_4784e09822eac10e82333098b83e9571
#
_entry.id   4784e09822eac10e82333098b83e9571
#
_cell.length_a   1.000
_cell.length_b   1.000
_cell.length_c   1.000
_cell.angle_alpha   90.00
_cell.angle_beta   90.00
_cell.angle_gamma   90.00
#
_symmetry.space_group_name_H-M   'P 1'
#
loop_
_entity.id
_entity.type
_entity.pdbx_description
1 polymer ?
#
loop_
_entity_poly.entity_id
_entity_poly.type
_entity_poly.pdbx_seq_one_letter_code
_entity_poly.pdbx_strand_id
1 'polypeptide(L)'
;MELEVKIRKKLRGFNLAVEFSVRNEVLALLGASGCGKSMTLKCIAGIETPDEGRILLNGRTLFDSEKGVNLAPQKRRVGYLFQDYALFPNMTVAENITFSAHGTKEEKRKLLERELARFSLAGLENSYPKELSGGQKQRTAFARILASDAELL
;
A
#
# COMPACT_ATOMS: atom_id res chain seq x y z
N MET A 1 -16.16 1.95 1.20
CA MET A 1 -15.03 1.96 0.25
C MET A 1 -15.48 1.29 -1.05
N GLU A 2 -15.18 1.87 -2.19
CA GLU A 2 -15.44 1.29 -3.50
C GLU A 2 -14.21 1.46 -4.38
N LEU A 3 -13.74 0.37 -4.96
CA LEU A 3 -12.63 0.35 -5.93
C LEU A 3 -13.14 -0.18 -7.26
N GLU A 4 -12.93 0.57 -8.33
CA GLU A 4 -13.19 0.13 -9.70
C GLU A 4 -11.87 0.12 -10.47
N VAL A 5 -11.57 -0.99 -11.12
CA VAL A 5 -10.36 -1.18 -11.91
C VAL A 5 -10.73 -1.74 -13.27
N LYS A 6 -10.34 -1.05 -14.32
CA LYS A 6 -10.40 -1.52 -15.72
C LYS A 6 -9.15 -1.03 -16.42
N ILE A 7 -8.15 -1.89 -16.53
CA ILE A 7 -6.83 -1.50 -17.06
C ILE A 7 -6.29 -2.54 -18.02
N ARG A 8 -5.43 -2.07 -18.91
CA ARG A 8 -4.58 -2.89 -19.77
C ARG A 8 -3.14 -2.46 -19.64
N LYS A 9 -2.23 -3.41 -19.66
CA LYS A 9 -0.79 -3.16 -19.67
C LYS A 9 -0.07 -4.22 -20.47
N LYS A 10 0.74 -3.80 -21.41
CA LYS A 10 1.62 -4.68 -22.19
C LYS A 10 2.83 -5.04 -21.34
N LEU A 11 3.02 -6.32 -21.10
CA LEU A 11 4.15 -6.87 -20.36
C LEU A 11 5.01 -7.72 -21.29
N ARG A 12 6.24 -7.98 -20.85
CA ARG A 12 7.13 -8.86 -21.62
C ARG A 12 6.57 -10.29 -21.61
N GLY A 13 5.99 -10.70 -22.74
CA GLY A 13 5.46 -12.06 -22.94
C GLY A 13 3.95 -12.21 -22.85
N PHE A 14 3.19 -11.23 -22.32
CA PHE A 14 1.72 -11.26 -22.33
C PHE A 14 1.11 -9.85 -22.13
N ASN A 15 -0.18 -9.74 -22.45
CA ASN A 15 -0.94 -8.53 -22.20
C ASN A 15 -1.82 -8.73 -20.95
N LEU A 16 -1.57 -7.94 -19.93
CA LEU A 16 -2.44 -7.86 -18.76
C LEU A 16 -3.72 -7.10 -19.16
N ALA A 17 -4.88 -7.71 -18.90
CA ALA A 17 -6.17 -7.06 -18.99
C ALA A 17 -6.99 -7.50 -17.77
N VAL A 18 -7.38 -6.54 -16.93
CA VAL A 18 -8.16 -6.80 -15.73
C VAL A 18 -9.31 -5.82 -15.62
N GLU A 19 -10.47 -6.35 -15.21
CA GLU A 19 -11.67 -5.56 -14.94
C GLU A 19 -12.38 -6.17 -13.73
N PHE A 20 -12.56 -5.36 -12.68
CA PHE A 20 -13.30 -5.75 -11.48
C PHE A 20 -13.72 -4.52 -10.67
N SER A 21 -14.72 -4.70 -9.80
CA SER A 21 -15.10 -3.75 -8.77
C SER A 21 -15.22 -4.44 -7.41
N VAL A 22 -14.90 -3.69 -6.34
CA VAL A 22 -14.91 -4.19 -4.94
C VAL A 22 -15.57 -3.15 -4.06
N ARG A 23 -16.48 -3.59 -3.17
CA ARG A 23 -17.19 -2.69 -2.23
C ARG A 23 -17.11 -3.24 -0.81
N ASN A 24 -16.46 -2.50 0.09
CA ASN A 24 -16.36 -2.81 1.54
C ASN A 24 -16.08 -4.27 1.87
N GLU A 25 -15.20 -4.92 1.11
CA GLU A 25 -14.87 -6.32 1.25
C GLU A 25 -13.38 -6.58 1.03
N VAL A 26 -12.94 -7.81 1.28
CA VAL A 26 -11.58 -8.28 0.97
C VAL A 26 -11.62 -8.99 -0.39
N LEU A 27 -10.85 -8.49 -1.35
CA LEU A 27 -10.65 -9.14 -2.64
C LEU A 27 -9.35 -9.95 -2.64
N ALA A 28 -9.42 -11.21 -3.00
CA ALA A 28 -8.25 -12.06 -3.26
C ALA A 28 -8.04 -12.23 -4.77
N LEU A 29 -6.86 -11.85 -5.27
CA LEU A 29 -6.45 -12.13 -6.64
C LEU A 29 -5.77 -13.50 -6.70
N LEU A 30 -6.42 -14.47 -7.35
CA LEU A 30 -5.91 -15.82 -7.52
C LEU A 30 -5.38 -16.05 -8.94
N GLY A 31 -4.39 -16.91 -9.09
CA GLY A 31 -3.83 -17.27 -10.40
C GLY A 31 -2.38 -17.75 -10.30
N ALA A 32 -1.88 -18.35 -11.39
CA ALA A 32 -0.51 -18.84 -11.50
C ALA A 32 0.55 -17.76 -11.26
N SER A 33 1.77 -18.17 -10.93
CA SER A 33 2.89 -17.23 -10.85
C SER A 33 3.11 -16.55 -12.20
N GLY A 34 3.37 -15.25 -12.18
CA GLY A 34 3.59 -14.48 -13.41
C GLY A 34 2.32 -13.98 -14.12
N CYS A 35 1.09 -14.36 -13.71
CA CYS A 35 -0.15 -13.93 -14.39
C CYS A 35 -0.54 -12.46 -14.20
N GLY A 36 0.29 -11.64 -13.54
CA GLY A 36 0.05 -10.18 -13.43
C GLY A 36 -0.57 -9.69 -12.13
N LYS A 37 -0.83 -10.53 -11.11
CA LYS A 37 -1.42 -10.11 -9.83
C LYS A 37 -0.67 -8.94 -9.18
N SER A 38 0.63 -9.09 -8.99
CA SER A 38 1.47 -8.04 -8.41
C SER A 38 1.53 -6.79 -9.28
N MET A 39 1.46 -6.95 -10.61
CA MET A 39 1.41 -5.81 -11.54
C MET A 39 0.10 -5.04 -11.39
N THR A 40 -1.03 -5.73 -11.28
CA THR A 40 -2.34 -5.12 -11.02
C THR A 40 -2.32 -4.30 -9.74
N LEU A 41 -1.81 -4.87 -8.63
CA LEU A 41 -1.70 -4.16 -7.34
C LEU A 41 -0.76 -2.94 -7.43
N LYS A 42 0.38 -3.07 -8.14
CA LYS A 42 1.30 -1.94 -8.39
C LYS A 42 0.64 -0.84 -9.23
N CYS A 43 -0.17 -1.19 -10.22
CA CYS A 43 -0.94 -0.23 -11.01
C CYS A 43 -1.95 0.53 -10.14
N ILE A 44 -2.67 -0.16 -9.23
CA ILE A 44 -3.61 0.48 -8.30
C ILE A 44 -2.88 1.44 -7.37
N ALA A 45 -1.75 1.02 -6.81
CA ALA A 45 -0.93 1.85 -5.93
C ALA A 45 -0.21 3.01 -6.64
N GLY A 46 -0.14 3.00 -7.99
CA GLY A 46 0.56 4.03 -8.77
C GLY A 46 2.06 3.85 -8.87
N ILE A 47 2.58 2.70 -8.43
CA ILE A 47 3.99 2.32 -8.57
C ILE A 47 4.32 2.01 -10.03
N GLU A 48 3.33 1.46 -10.74
CA GLU A 48 3.37 1.19 -12.17
C GLU A 48 2.23 1.92 -12.87
N THR A 49 2.44 2.36 -14.11
CA THR A 49 1.41 3.03 -14.90
C THR A 49 0.79 2.05 -15.89
N PRO A 50 -0.53 1.84 -15.89
CA PRO A 50 -1.21 1.12 -16.97
C PRO A 50 -1.01 1.81 -18.32
N ASP A 51 -1.12 1.07 -19.43
CA ASP A 51 -1.05 1.66 -20.76
C ASP A 51 -2.41 2.27 -21.14
N GLU A 52 -3.51 1.59 -20.73
CA GLU A 52 -4.88 2.03 -21.03
C GLU A 52 -5.81 1.73 -19.86
N GLY A 53 -6.92 2.47 -19.81
CA GLY A 53 -8.04 2.21 -18.93
C GLY A 53 -8.19 3.20 -17.80
N ARG A 54 -8.85 2.77 -16.71
CA ARG A 54 -9.24 3.63 -15.59
C ARG A 54 -9.16 2.91 -14.24
N ILE A 55 -8.79 3.66 -13.21
CA ILE A 55 -8.83 3.24 -11.80
C ILE A 55 -9.53 4.32 -10.99
N LEU A 56 -10.57 3.94 -10.27
CA LEU A 56 -11.34 4.82 -9.37
C LEU A 56 -11.30 4.26 -7.94
N LEU A 57 -11.14 5.13 -6.97
CA LEU A 57 -11.29 4.81 -5.55
C LEU A 57 -12.26 5.81 -4.92
N ASN A 58 -13.38 5.33 -4.39
CA ASN A 58 -14.46 6.15 -3.81
C ASN A 58 -14.93 7.27 -4.77
N GLY A 59 -15.08 6.97 -6.06
CA GLY A 59 -15.44 7.93 -7.10
C GLY A 59 -14.31 8.87 -7.54
N ARG A 60 -13.17 8.87 -6.84
CA ARG A 60 -11.99 9.66 -7.22
C ARG A 60 -11.16 8.94 -8.27
N THR A 61 -10.87 9.60 -9.39
CA THR A 61 -10.02 9.06 -10.45
C THR A 61 -8.57 9.03 -10.00
N LEU A 62 -7.98 7.84 -9.89
CA LEU A 62 -6.56 7.64 -9.63
C LEU A 62 -5.73 7.58 -10.92
N PHE A 63 -6.30 6.95 -11.94
CA PHE A 63 -5.74 6.82 -13.27
C PHE A 63 -6.87 6.84 -14.32
N ASP A 64 -6.65 7.52 -15.43
CA ASP A 64 -7.55 7.52 -16.60
C ASP A 64 -6.73 7.91 -17.84
N SER A 65 -6.53 6.96 -18.74
CA SER A 65 -5.73 7.16 -19.95
C SER A 65 -6.37 8.11 -20.94
N GLU A 66 -7.72 8.15 -21.03
CA GLU A 66 -8.44 9.03 -21.94
C GLU A 66 -8.42 10.49 -21.48
N LYS A 67 -8.47 10.70 -20.14
CA LYS A 67 -8.45 12.03 -19.52
C LYS A 67 -7.04 12.52 -19.18
N GLY A 68 -5.99 11.71 -19.40
CA GLY A 68 -4.62 12.05 -19.04
C GLY A 68 -4.39 12.16 -17.53
N VAL A 69 -5.21 11.49 -16.70
CA VAL A 69 -5.08 11.52 -15.24
C VAL A 69 -4.18 10.39 -14.78
N ASN A 70 -3.13 10.71 -14.03
CA ASN A 70 -2.27 9.73 -13.36
C ASN A 70 -1.78 10.32 -12.04
N LEU A 71 -2.48 10.02 -10.95
CA LEU A 71 -2.09 10.51 -9.63
C LEU A 71 -0.82 9.80 -9.15
N ALA A 72 0.12 10.59 -8.62
CA ALA A 72 1.30 10.05 -7.96
C ALA A 72 0.90 9.14 -6.77
N PRO A 73 1.69 8.10 -6.43
CA PRO A 73 1.37 7.15 -5.36
C PRO A 73 0.97 7.81 -4.03
N GLN A 74 1.69 8.87 -3.63
CA GLN A 74 1.45 9.60 -2.38
C GLN A 74 0.06 10.28 -2.32
N LYS A 75 -0.55 10.56 -3.48
CA LYS A 75 -1.87 11.19 -3.60
C LYS A 75 -3.00 10.17 -3.72
N ARG A 76 -2.69 8.87 -3.85
CA ARG A 76 -3.72 7.85 -4.07
C ARG A 76 -4.40 7.37 -2.81
N ARG A 77 -3.78 7.52 -1.63
CA ARG A 77 -4.23 6.97 -0.35
C ARG A 77 -4.41 5.45 -0.40
N VAL A 78 -3.50 4.78 -1.11
CA VAL A 78 -3.44 3.33 -1.24
C VAL A 78 -2.21 2.83 -0.50
N GLY A 79 -2.43 2.02 0.51
CA GLY A 79 -1.36 1.32 1.21
C GLY A 79 -0.91 0.11 0.40
N TYR A 80 0.38 0.00 0.12
CA TYR A 80 0.96 -1.12 -0.61
C TYR A 80 2.04 -1.80 0.23
N LEU A 81 1.83 -3.09 0.54
CA LEU A 81 2.83 -3.89 1.23
C LEU A 81 3.75 -4.56 0.20
N PHE A 82 5.01 -4.18 0.22
CA PHE A 82 6.04 -4.82 -0.61
C PHE A 82 6.39 -6.20 -0.06
N GLN A 83 6.84 -7.10 -0.93
CA GLN A 83 7.22 -8.46 -0.54
C GLN A 83 8.42 -8.49 0.42
N ASP A 84 9.33 -7.54 0.31
CA ASP A 84 10.48 -7.31 1.18
C ASP A 84 10.18 -6.33 2.33
N TYR A 85 8.89 -6.01 2.53
CA TYR A 85 8.36 -5.06 3.52
C TYR A 85 8.79 -3.60 3.31
N ALA A 86 9.83 -3.31 2.54
CA ALA A 86 10.39 -2.00 2.23
C ALA A 86 10.47 -1.07 3.46
N LEU A 87 10.93 -1.58 4.61
CA LEU A 87 11.21 -0.75 5.78
C LEU A 87 12.40 0.16 5.51
N PHE A 88 12.35 1.37 6.04
CA PHE A 88 13.48 2.30 5.97
C PHE A 88 14.60 1.78 6.89
N PRO A 89 15.75 1.33 6.35
CA PRO A 89 16.77 0.62 7.13
C PRO A 89 17.46 1.49 8.18
N ASN A 90 17.47 2.80 7.97
CA ASN A 90 18.11 3.80 8.84
C ASN A 90 17.12 4.45 9.82
N MET A 91 15.89 3.94 9.91
CA MET A 91 14.86 4.40 10.83
C MET A 91 14.50 3.28 11.80
N THR A 92 14.22 3.65 13.06
CA THR A 92 13.70 2.74 14.07
C THR A 92 12.29 2.26 13.72
N VAL A 93 11.75 1.30 14.49
CA VAL A 93 10.34 0.87 14.39
C VAL A 93 9.40 2.06 14.58
N ALA A 94 9.62 2.89 15.60
CA ALA A 94 8.81 4.07 15.87
C ALA A 94 8.84 5.06 14.71
N GLU A 95 10.01 5.35 14.16
CA GLU A 95 10.19 6.24 13.01
C GLU A 95 9.57 5.67 11.74
N ASN A 96 9.73 4.38 11.47
CA ASN A 96 9.06 3.71 10.34
C ASN A 96 7.55 3.86 10.42
N ILE A 97 6.94 3.58 11.59
CA ILE A 97 5.48 3.64 11.79
C ILE A 97 4.97 5.08 11.61
N THR A 98 5.68 6.07 12.18
CA THR A 98 5.21 7.45 12.19
C THR A 98 5.65 8.28 10.97
N PHE A 99 6.43 7.71 10.05
CA PHE A 99 7.00 8.41 8.89
C PHE A 99 5.96 9.17 8.06
N SER A 100 4.85 8.53 7.77
CA SER A 100 3.75 9.10 6.96
C SER A 100 2.56 9.56 7.80
N ALA A 101 2.66 9.53 9.12
CA ALA A 101 1.60 9.98 10.00
C ALA A 101 1.47 11.50 9.98
N HIS A 102 0.24 12.00 9.90
CA HIS A 102 -0.10 13.42 9.99
C HIS A 102 -0.50 13.80 11.42
N GLY A 103 -0.50 15.10 11.72
CA GLY A 103 -0.95 15.63 13.01
C GLY A 103 0.17 16.15 13.90
N THR A 104 -0.21 16.56 15.10
CA THR A 104 0.67 17.09 16.15
C THR A 104 1.59 16.00 16.72
N LYS A 105 2.62 16.41 17.45
CA LYS A 105 3.53 15.47 18.14
C LYS A 105 2.77 14.54 19.09
N GLU A 106 1.76 15.06 19.80
CA GLU A 106 0.94 14.27 20.73
C GLU A 106 0.06 13.25 20.00
N GLU A 107 -0.56 13.64 18.88
CA GLU A 107 -1.37 12.72 18.05
C GLU A 107 -0.50 11.60 17.47
N LYS A 108 0.70 11.90 16.98
CA LYS A 108 1.64 10.90 16.49
C LYS A 108 2.10 9.95 17.60
N ARG A 109 2.30 10.45 18.82
CA ARG A 109 2.64 9.62 19.98
C ARG A 109 1.51 8.63 20.31
N LYS A 110 0.27 9.10 20.38
CA LYS A 110 -0.90 8.25 20.63
C LYS A 110 -1.12 7.22 19.52
N LEU A 111 -0.93 7.62 18.27
CA LEU A 111 -0.98 6.72 17.12
C LEU A 111 0.08 5.62 17.26
N LEU A 112 1.33 5.99 17.56
CA LEU A 112 2.42 5.05 17.74
C LEU A 112 2.13 4.04 18.84
N GLU A 113 1.72 4.49 20.03
CA GLU A 113 1.36 3.62 21.16
C GLU A 113 0.27 2.61 20.78
N ARG A 114 -0.76 3.08 20.07
CA ARG A 114 -1.85 2.23 19.58
C ARG A 114 -1.36 1.17 18.59
N GLU A 115 -0.56 1.56 17.60
CA GLU A 115 -0.07 0.62 16.58
C GLU A 115 0.97 -0.37 17.15
N LEU A 116 1.83 0.06 18.07
CA LEU A 116 2.75 -0.83 18.80
C LEU A 116 1.98 -1.92 19.56
N ALA A 117 0.93 -1.52 20.29
CA ALA A 117 0.09 -2.47 21.02
C ALA A 117 -0.66 -3.42 20.07
N ARG A 118 -1.28 -2.87 19.01
CA ARG A 118 -2.05 -3.62 18.02
C ARG A 118 -1.25 -4.71 17.32
N PHE A 119 0.01 -4.42 17.01
CA PHE A 119 0.90 -5.32 16.28
C PHE A 119 1.89 -6.08 17.17
N SER A 120 1.74 -6.01 18.51
CA SER A 120 2.64 -6.66 19.45
C SER A 120 4.12 -6.32 19.18
N LEU A 121 4.39 -5.02 19.07
CA LEU A 121 5.73 -4.44 18.84
C LEU A 121 6.23 -3.64 20.05
N ALA A 122 5.52 -3.68 21.19
CA ALA A 122 5.93 -3.01 22.41
C ALA A 122 7.32 -3.49 22.85
N GLY A 123 8.18 -2.54 23.24
CA GLY A 123 9.59 -2.79 23.59
C GLY A 123 10.55 -2.82 22.40
N LEU A 124 10.05 -2.69 21.17
CA LEU A 124 10.85 -2.65 19.94
C LEU A 124 10.93 -1.26 19.32
N GLU A 125 10.43 -0.24 19.98
CA GLU A 125 10.27 1.13 19.45
C GLU A 125 11.57 1.68 18.88
N ASN A 126 12.68 1.41 19.57
CA ASN A 126 14.02 1.92 19.25
C ASN A 126 14.85 0.94 18.39
N SER A 127 14.31 -0.24 18.07
CA SER A 127 15.02 -1.24 17.25
C SER A 127 15.02 -0.85 15.78
N TYR A 128 16.11 -1.14 15.10
CA TYR A 128 16.24 -0.97 13.65
C TYR A 128 15.79 -2.23 12.91
N PRO A 129 15.38 -2.11 11.60
CA PRO A 129 14.92 -3.25 10.82
C PRO A 129 15.87 -4.46 10.80
N LYS A 130 17.20 -4.24 10.85
CA LYS A 130 18.20 -5.32 10.90
C LYS A 130 18.12 -6.19 12.15
N GLU A 131 17.56 -5.67 13.23
CA GLU A 131 17.45 -6.32 14.54
C GLU A 131 16.15 -7.10 14.69
N LEU A 132 15.22 -6.94 13.72
CA LEU A 132 13.90 -7.54 13.74
C LEU A 132 13.88 -8.90 13.05
N SER A 133 13.09 -9.85 13.60
CA SER A 133 12.70 -11.06 12.88
C SER A 133 11.83 -10.75 11.67
N GLY A 134 11.68 -11.70 10.73
CA GLY A 134 10.82 -11.55 9.57
C GLY A 134 9.38 -11.17 9.91
N GLY A 135 8.80 -11.83 10.93
CA GLY A 135 7.46 -11.51 11.42
C GLY A 135 7.34 -10.12 12.05
N GLN A 136 8.38 -9.66 12.79
CA GLN A 136 8.42 -8.31 13.35
C GLN A 136 8.53 -7.25 12.24
N LYS A 137 9.35 -7.48 11.21
CA LYS A 137 9.44 -6.62 10.02
C LYS A 137 8.08 -6.50 9.31
N GLN A 138 7.40 -7.63 9.11
CA GLN A 138 6.08 -7.65 8.49
C GLN A 138 5.07 -6.83 9.30
N ARG A 139 4.98 -7.05 10.62
CA ARG A 139 4.09 -6.31 11.51
C ARG A 139 4.39 -4.81 11.54
N THR A 140 5.68 -4.44 11.55
CA THR A 140 6.10 -3.03 11.46
C THR A 140 5.66 -2.38 10.15
N ALA A 141 5.76 -3.11 9.02
CA ALA A 141 5.31 -2.60 7.73
C ALA A 141 3.78 -2.42 7.67
N PHE A 142 3.00 -3.34 8.24
CA PHE A 142 1.56 -3.17 8.39
C PHE A 142 1.20 -1.97 9.27
N ALA A 143 1.84 -1.85 10.44
CA ALA A 143 1.64 -0.71 11.34
C ALA A 143 1.90 0.62 10.62
N ARG A 144 2.98 0.73 9.83
CA ARG A 144 3.31 1.90 9.03
C ARG A 144 2.22 2.23 8.01
N ILE A 145 1.67 1.22 7.31
CA ILE A 145 0.62 1.43 6.32
C ILE A 145 -0.67 1.92 6.99
N LEU A 146 -1.06 1.31 8.12
CA LEU A 146 -2.27 1.72 8.84
C LEU A 146 -2.13 3.10 9.50
N ALA A 147 -0.90 3.53 9.78
CA ALA A 147 -0.61 4.88 10.28
C ALA A 147 -0.72 5.98 9.20
N SER A 148 -0.85 5.62 7.92
CA SER A 148 -0.78 6.54 6.76
C SER A 148 -2.12 6.92 6.18
N ASP A 149 -3.21 7.02 6.87
CA ASP A 149 -4.53 7.40 6.35
C ASP A 149 -4.93 6.71 5.02
N ALA A 150 -4.47 5.49 4.79
CA ALA A 150 -4.79 4.74 3.58
C ALA A 150 -6.28 4.34 3.57
N GLU A 151 -6.94 4.62 2.46
CA GLU A 151 -8.35 4.26 2.23
C GLU A 151 -8.49 2.81 1.71
N LEU A 152 -7.43 2.28 1.10
CA LEU A 152 -7.32 0.93 0.55
C LEU A 152 -5.98 0.30 0.96
N LEU A 153 -5.99 -0.96 1.33
CA LEU A 153 -4.82 -1.79 1.62
C LEU A 153 -4.73 -2.95 0.65
#